data_5c1c56a4ec40398860ce07a978a98c63
#
_entry.id   5c1c56a4ec40398860ce07a978a98c63
#
_cell.length_a   1.000
_cell.length_b   1.000
_cell.length_c   1.000
_cell.angle_alpha   90.00
_cell.angle_beta   90.00
_cell.angle_gamma   90.00
#
_symmetry.space_group_name_H-M   'P 1'
#
loop_
_entity.id
_entity.type
_entity.pdbx_description
1 polymer ?
#
loop_
_entity_poly.entity_id
_entity_poly.type
_entity_poly.pdbx_seq_one_letter_code
_entity_poly.pdbx_strand_id
1 'polypeptide(L)'
;MRQHNRNMTLLKAATGILLTLLMSCTALPDRVESRSGEVLIIYSGNALGELKPCGCDKEEDQGGIERRMSYLKQILPQEANTLLVDLGDNFKGSTRQGKLKAQTMMQALARMNYDAITLGDKDLLYGNGFLNGIQNIPWVAANLQLEGLTLPPSRIKVLPNGLKVFITAVADPDLFYASSDSNVKLSDPVAALQQLDAVRTSESPDLVVVLTHMPRDKGMKFLEVAGVDIVINGHIETDNDIIDMVPVEKAGKIFVAPGPLGQKMGELRVRINSNGEKTFQQKMVRLGSKAQMDPEMTQLYDAYNAEVEELFMATLSAKRKQKQNQVYATEQTCLTCHAKEHALWSKTGHSRAYAALEEVNKSFDPECLACHTTGFGKPGGFISEIDTANLKNVQCEMCHGASLEHIQNPKKGFKEDARTACGKCHVKKHSPKFNFSQYWPRIRH
;
A
#
# COMPACT_ATOMS: atom_id res chain seq x y z
N MET A 1 67.79 -65.53 -83.17
CA MET A 1 66.89 -64.47 -83.68
C MET A 1 65.87 -64.16 -82.65
N ARG A 2 65.84 -62.86 -82.29
CA ARG A 2 64.77 -62.11 -81.55
C ARG A 2 64.22 -62.73 -80.29
N GLN A 3 64.62 -62.24 -79.12
CA GLN A 3 64.12 -61.11 -78.37
C GLN A 3 62.65 -61.20 -78.02
N HIS A 4 62.35 -61.38 -76.73
CA HIS A 4 61.36 -60.53 -76.16
C HIS A 4 61.55 -60.44 -74.62
N ASN A 5 61.83 -59.21 -74.18
CA ASN A 5 61.82 -58.75 -72.77
C ASN A 5 60.45 -58.85 -72.17
N ARG A 6 60.32 -59.30 -70.93
CA ARG A 6 59.21 -59.02 -70.06
C ARG A 6 59.66 -58.45 -68.73
N ASN A 7 59.46 -57.19 -68.61
CA ASN A 7 59.57 -56.49 -67.34
C ASN A 7 58.45 -56.85 -66.47
N MET A 8 58.76 -57.41 -65.31
CA MET A 8 57.81 -57.56 -64.21
C MET A 8 57.99 -56.35 -63.31
N THR A 9 56.93 -55.52 -63.28
CA THR A 9 56.82 -54.37 -62.37
C THR A 9 56.18 -54.86 -61.06
N LEU A 10 56.94 -54.77 -59.99
CA LEU A 10 56.46 -55.00 -58.61
C LEU A 10 55.48 -53.92 -58.19
N LEU A 11 54.23 -54.30 -57.91
CA LEU A 11 53.22 -53.44 -57.35
C LEU A 11 53.37 -53.39 -55.83
N LYS A 12 53.88 -52.26 -55.29
CA LYS A 12 53.90 -52.00 -53.84
C LYS A 12 52.52 -51.48 -53.48
N ALA A 13 51.74 -52.27 -52.73
CA ALA A 13 50.55 -51.84 -52.05
C ALA A 13 50.91 -50.87 -50.89
N ALA A 14 50.67 -49.59 -51.04
CA ALA A 14 50.73 -48.63 -49.94
C ALA A 14 49.35 -48.56 -49.28
N THR A 15 49.21 -49.10 -48.07
CA THR A 15 48.01 -49.02 -47.23
C THR A 15 47.99 -47.60 -46.65
N GLY A 16 47.22 -46.71 -47.26
CA GLY A 16 46.94 -45.40 -46.72
C GLY A 16 45.90 -45.49 -45.59
N ILE A 17 46.31 -45.31 -44.35
CA ILE A 17 45.40 -45.09 -43.21
C ILE A 17 44.86 -43.68 -43.32
N LEU A 18 43.59 -43.57 -43.74
CA LEU A 18 42.83 -42.30 -43.77
C LEU A 18 42.37 -42.03 -42.33
N LEU A 19 43.09 -41.23 -41.59
CA LEU A 19 42.70 -40.75 -40.25
C LEU A 19 41.66 -39.63 -40.46
N THR A 20 40.36 -40.01 -40.45
CA THR A 20 39.26 -39.05 -40.37
C THR A 20 39.24 -38.42 -38.98
N LEU A 21 39.80 -37.25 -38.82
CA LEU A 21 39.57 -36.35 -37.68
C LEU A 21 38.07 -35.97 -37.71
N LEU A 22 37.25 -36.64 -36.91
CA LEU A 22 35.96 -36.16 -36.50
C LEU A 22 36.20 -34.97 -35.58
N MET A 23 36.24 -33.75 -36.16
CA MET A 23 36.00 -32.52 -35.40
C MET A 23 34.57 -32.57 -34.87
N SER A 24 34.42 -33.11 -33.63
CA SER A 24 33.24 -32.84 -32.84
C SER A 24 33.22 -31.33 -32.55
N CYS A 25 32.50 -30.57 -33.38
CA CYS A 25 32.02 -29.26 -32.97
C CYS A 25 31.08 -29.52 -31.78
N THR A 26 31.61 -29.58 -30.55
CA THR A 26 30.81 -29.27 -29.38
C THR A 26 30.42 -27.81 -29.55
N ALA A 27 29.22 -27.58 -30.08
CA ALA A 27 28.59 -26.29 -29.97
C ALA A 27 28.61 -25.95 -28.49
N LEU A 28 29.43 -25.04 -28.06
CA LEU A 28 29.31 -24.36 -26.79
C LEU A 28 27.87 -23.87 -26.75
N PRO A 29 27.12 -24.10 -25.66
CA PRO A 29 25.81 -23.54 -25.56
C PRO A 29 25.94 -22.06 -25.85
N ASP A 30 25.15 -21.56 -26.80
CA ASP A 30 25.08 -20.14 -27.13
C ASP A 30 24.95 -19.41 -25.79
N ARG A 31 26.00 -18.69 -25.47
CA ARG A 31 25.98 -17.76 -24.34
C ARG A 31 24.91 -16.76 -24.75
N VAL A 32 23.69 -16.90 -24.20
CA VAL A 32 22.65 -15.89 -24.35
C VAL A 32 23.31 -14.59 -23.91
N GLU A 33 23.69 -13.76 -24.87
CA GLU A 33 24.24 -12.44 -24.56
C GLU A 33 23.21 -11.74 -23.67
N SER A 34 23.59 -11.48 -22.44
CA SER A 34 22.71 -10.76 -21.51
C SER A 34 22.49 -9.36 -22.09
N ARG A 35 21.22 -8.99 -22.26
CA ARG A 35 20.88 -7.63 -22.71
C ARG A 35 21.31 -6.66 -21.64
N SER A 36 22.10 -5.64 -22.02
CA SER A 36 22.48 -4.57 -21.11
C SER A 36 21.47 -3.42 -21.20
N GLY A 37 21.23 -2.75 -20.09
CA GLY A 37 20.31 -1.63 -20.06
C GLY A 37 19.93 -1.21 -18.65
N GLU A 38 19.00 -0.28 -18.59
CA GLU A 38 18.48 0.25 -17.33
C GLU A 38 16.97 0.10 -17.28
N VAL A 39 16.45 -0.22 -16.12
CA VAL A 39 15.01 -0.22 -15.80
C VAL A 39 14.77 0.56 -14.51
N LEU A 40 13.74 1.40 -14.50
CA LEU A 40 13.22 2.05 -13.32
C LEU A 40 12.01 1.24 -12.81
N ILE A 41 12.08 0.69 -11.61
CA ILE A 41 10.94 0.06 -10.96
C ILE A 41 10.34 1.07 -10.00
N ILE A 42 9.09 1.46 -10.25
CA ILE A 42 8.29 2.29 -9.34
C ILE A 42 7.34 1.36 -8.59
N TYR A 43 7.36 1.45 -7.26
CA TYR A 43 6.56 0.57 -6.43
C TYR A 43 5.82 1.32 -5.32
N SER A 44 4.61 0.86 -5.03
CA SER A 44 3.72 1.35 -3.98
C SER A 44 3.02 0.19 -3.27
N GLY A 45 2.24 0.49 -2.26
CA GLY A 45 1.44 -0.45 -1.48
C GLY A 45 1.06 0.15 -0.14
N ASN A 46 0.36 -0.61 0.68
CA ASN A 46 -0.02 -0.22 2.04
C ASN A 46 -0.73 1.14 2.11
N ALA A 47 -1.62 1.42 1.15
CA ALA A 47 -2.40 2.67 1.18
C ALA A 47 -3.38 2.69 2.36
N LEU A 48 -3.80 1.51 2.86
CA LEU A 48 -4.64 1.35 4.05
C LEU A 48 -5.87 2.28 4.04
N GLY A 49 -6.51 2.42 2.88
CA GLY A 49 -7.70 3.26 2.69
C GLY A 49 -7.42 4.77 2.68
N GLU A 50 -6.16 5.21 2.60
CA GLU A 50 -5.82 6.63 2.55
C GLU A 50 -5.96 7.16 1.11
N LEU A 51 -7.12 7.74 0.81
CA LEU A 51 -7.37 8.39 -0.48
C LEU A 51 -6.74 9.77 -0.56
N LYS A 52 -6.72 10.48 0.58
CA LYS A 52 -6.20 11.84 0.70
C LYS A 52 -5.70 12.04 2.13
N PRO A 53 -4.56 12.70 2.33
CA PRO A 53 -4.11 13.05 3.68
C PRO A 53 -5.11 14.01 4.33
N CYS A 54 -5.19 14.00 5.66
CA CYS A 54 -6.17 14.81 6.39
C CYS A 54 -5.89 16.33 6.33
N GLY A 55 -4.66 16.73 5.96
CA GLY A 55 -4.26 18.13 5.93
C GLY A 55 -4.11 18.81 7.32
N CYS A 56 -4.20 18.03 8.38
CA CYS A 56 -4.16 18.53 9.77
C CYS A 56 -2.82 19.13 10.16
N ASP A 57 -1.72 18.66 9.59
CA ASP A 57 -0.38 19.22 9.69
C ASP A 57 0.21 19.38 8.29
N LYS A 58 0.44 20.63 7.86
CA LYS A 58 0.93 20.94 6.51
C LYS A 58 2.30 20.33 6.19
N GLU A 59 3.14 20.13 7.19
CA GLU A 59 4.48 19.53 7.00
C GLU A 59 4.42 18.02 6.85
N GLU A 60 3.44 17.39 7.48
CA GLU A 60 3.22 15.95 7.46
C GLU A 60 2.13 15.53 6.46
N ASP A 61 1.57 16.50 5.73
CA ASP A 61 0.54 16.29 4.69
C ASP A 61 1.18 15.61 3.46
N GLN A 62 1.16 14.28 3.44
CA GLN A 62 1.81 13.44 2.42
C GLN A 62 0.86 12.35 1.92
N GLY A 63 1.04 11.95 0.67
CA GLY A 63 0.27 10.87 0.05
C GLY A 63 -0.98 11.35 -0.69
N GLY A 64 -1.90 10.42 -0.88
CA GLY A 64 -3.15 10.62 -1.61
C GLY A 64 -3.08 10.24 -3.09
N ILE A 65 -4.25 9.84 -3.63
CA ILE A 65 -4.37 9.39 -5.02
C ILE A 65 -4.07 10.50 -6.02
N GLU A 66 -4.40 11.75 -5.70
CA GLU A 66 -4.20 12.92 -6.54
C GLU A 66 -2.70 13.18 -6.78
N ARG A 67 -1.91 13.20 -5.72
CA ARG A 67 -0.46 13.43 -5.80
C ARG A 67 0.27 12.23 -6.41
N ARG A 68 -0.22 11.01 -6.13
CA ARG A 68 0.32 9.79 -6.74
C ARG A 68 0.16 9.83 -8.26
N MET A 69 -1.02 10.15 -8.77
CA MET A 69 -1.25 10.27 -10.21
C MET A 69 -0.42 11.41 -10.84
N SER A 70 -0.34 12.57 -10.20
CA SER A 70 0.51 13.67 -10.69
C SER A 70 1.98 13.27 -10.79
N TYR A 71 2.49 12.57 -9.77
CA TYR A 71 3.85 12.03 -9.81
C TYR A 71 4.05 11.06 -10.99
N LEU A 72 3.12 10.12 -11.18
CA LEU A 72 3.19 9.17 -12.29
C LEU A 72 3.12 9.85 -13.65
N LYS A 73 2.21 10.82 -13.85
CA LYS A 73 2.12 11.61 -15.08
C LYS A 73 3.38 12.45 -15.36
N GLN A 74 4.13 12.81 -14.33
CA GLN A 74 5.41 13.52 -14.48
C GLN A 74 6.56 12.59 -14.81
N ILE A 75 6.68 11.42 -14.15
CA ILE A 75 7.87 10.57 -14.27
C ILE A 75 7.82 9.62 -15.48
N LEU A 76 6.66 9.01 -15.75
CA LEU A 76 6.53 7.98 -16.78
C LEU A 76 6.89 8.45 -18.19
N PRO A 77 6.57 9.69 -18.64
CA PRO A 77 6.99 10.16 -19.95
C PRO A 77 8.51 10.38 -20.08
N GLN A 78 9.21 10.56 -18.95
CA GLN A 78 10.66 10.79 -18.91
C GLN A 78 11.46 9.49 -18.79
N GLU A 79 10.82 8.42 -18.32
CA GLU A 79 11.44 7.13 -17.98
C GLU A 79 10.74 6.01 -18.75
N ALA A 80 11.05 5.89 -20.05
CA ALA A 80 10.37 4.94 -20.93
C ALA A 80 10.52 3.47 -20.47
N ASN A 81 11.65 3.12 -19.85
CA ASN A 81 11.92 1.77 -19.37
C ASN A 81 11.48 1.59 -17.93
N THR A 82 10.18 1.80 -17.66
CA THR A 82 9.62 1.73 -16.30
C THR A 82 8.77 0.48 -16.13
N LEU A 83 8.91 -0.15 -14.97
CA LEU A 83 7.98 -1.13 -14.41
C LEU A 83 7.26 -0.49 -13.23
N LEU A 84 5.93 -0.50 -13.24
CA LEU A 84 5.09 0.07 -12.18
C LEU A 84 4.32 -1.04 -11.45
N VAL A 85 4.54 -1.22 -10.14
CA VAL A 85 3.93 -2.30 -9.35
C VAL A 85 3.31 -1.81 -8.04
N ASP A 86 2.24 -2.49 -7.57
CA ASP A 86 1.63 -2.23 -6.27
C ASP A 86 1.57 -3.52 -5.44
N LEU A 87 1.84 -3.41 -4.16
CA LEU A 87 2.06 -4.52 -3.22
C LEU A 87 0.84 -4.85 -2.37
N GLY A 88 -0.34 -4.30 -2.70
CA GLY A 88 -1.57 -4.55 -1.97
C GLY A 88 -1.65 -3.83 -0.62
N ASP A 89 -2.53 -4.32 0.26
CA ASP A 89 -2.93 -3.66 1.51
C ASP A 89 -3.48 -2.25 1.26
N ASN A 90 -4.34 -2.14 0.25
CA ASN A 90 -4.94 -0.88 -0.15
C ASN A 90 -6.20 -0.52 0.65
N PHE A 91 -6.78 -1.48 1.40
CA PHE A 91 -8.03 -1.29 2.15
C PHE A 91 -7.78 -1.20 3.66
N LYS A 92 -8.72 -0.59 4.38
CA LYS A 92 -8.73 -0.55 5.84
C LYS A 92 -10.16 -0.34 6.36
N GLY A 93 -10.50 -1.12 7.40
CA GLY A 93 -11.78 -1.02 8.09
C GLY A 93 -12.96 -1.61 7.31
N SER A 94 -13.83 -2.34 8.01
CA SER A 94 -14.99 -3.04 7.45
C SER A 94 -16.28 -2.20 7.50
N THR A 95 -16.17 -0.85 7.55
CA THR A 95 -17.30 0.06 7.60
C THR A 95 -17.88 0.30 6.19
N ARG A 96 -19.11 0.84 6.11
CA ARG A 96 -19.68 1.28 4.83
C ARG A 96 -18.82 2.34 4.14
N GLN A 97 -18.31 3.30 4.90
CA GLN A 97 -17.38 4.32 4.38
C GLN A 97 -16.07 3.69 3.92
N GLY A 98 -15.52 2.73 4.68
CA GLY A 98 -14.34 1.96 4.27
C GLY A 98 -14.53 1.24 2.94
N LYS A 99 -15.75 0.71 2.68
CA LYS A 99 -16.08 0.09 1.38
C LYS A 99 -16.07 1.10 0.22
N LEU A 100 -16.61 2.31 0.44
CA LEU A 100 -16.54 3.39 -0.54
C LEU A 100 -15.08 3.80 -0.82
N LYS A 101 -14.25 3.91 0.23
CA LYS A 101 -12.81 4.14 0.08
C LYS A 101 -12.14 3.06 -0.77
N ALA A 102 -12.43 1.79 -0.49
CA ALA A 102 -11.88 0.67 -1.24
C ALA A 102 -12.28 0.73 -2.73
N GLN A 103 -13.54 1.03 -3.03
CA GLN A 103 -14.02 1.20 -4.41
C GLN A 103 -13.28 2.33 -5.13
N THR A 104 -13.15 3.48 -4.47
CA THR A 104 -12.46 4.65 -5.02
C THR A 104 -10.97 4.38 -5.22
N MET A 105 -10.31 3.71 -4.26
CA MET A 105 -8.90 3.32 -4.38
C MET A 105 -8.67 2.41 -5.59
N MET A 106 -9.51 1.39 -5.77
CA MET A 106 -9.38 0.48 -6.92
C MET A 106 -9.63 1.20 -8.25
N GLN A 107 -10.59 2.12 -8.30
CA GLN A 107 -10.80 2.96 -9.49
C GLN A 107 -9.57 3.85 -9.78
N ALA A 108 -8.92 4.38 -8.75
CA ALA A 108 -7.69 5.15 -8.91
C ALA A 108 -6.54 4.28 -9.45
N LEU A 109 -6.33 3.09 -8.86
CA LEU A 109 -5.28 2.15 -9.30
C LEU A 109 -5.51 1.70 -10.77
N ALA A 110 -6.76 1.43 -11.16
CA ALA A 110 -7.11 1.08 -12.55
C ALA A 110 -6.73 2.18 -13.55
N ARG A 111 -6.84 3.47 -13.15
CA ARG A 111 -6.49 4.61 -14.00
C ARG A 111 -4.99 4.92 -14.02
N MET A 112 -4.25 4.47 -13.02
CA MET A 112 -2.79 4.66 -12.91
C MET A 112 -1.98 3.71 -13.79
N ASN A 113 -2.61 2.76 -14.46
CA ASN A 113 -1.99 1.82 -15.41
C ASN A 113 -0.79 1.05 -14.83
N TYR A 114 -0.98 0.44 -13.67
CA TYR A 114 0.01 -0.47 -13.10
C TYR A 114 0.27 -1.66 -14.03
N ASP A 115 1.50 -2.19 -14.02
CA ASP A 115 1.88 -3.39 -14.77
C ASP A 115 1.55 -4.68 -14.01
N ALA A 116 1.65 -4.63 -12.68
CA ALA A 116 1.27 -5.73 -11.80
C ALA A 116 0.81 -5.19 -10.44
N ILE A 117 -0.26 -5.76 -9.91
CA ILE A 117 -0.77 -5.50 -8.56
C ILE A 117 -0.97 -6.84 -7.87
N THR A 118 -0.39 -7.00 -6.68
CA THR A 118 -0.68 -8.17 -5.83
C THR A 118 -1.69 -7.81 -4.74
N LEU A 119 -2.21 -8.82 -4.07
CA LEU A 119 -3.15 -8.67 -2.97
C LEU A 119 -2.43 -8.83 -1.63
N GLY A 120 -2.75 -7.93 -0.69
CA GLY A 120 -2.45 -8.11 0.72
C GLY A 120 -3.63 -8.72 1.49
N ASP A 121 -3.42 -9.07 2.74
CA ASP A 121 -4.46 -9.66 3.60
C ASP A 121 -5.65 -8.71 3.81
N LYS A 122 -5.41 -7.41 3.87
CA LYS A 122 -6.47 -6.39 4.05
C LYS A 122 -7.31 -6.16 2.81
N ASP A 123 -6.83 -6.53 1.63
CA ASP A 123 -7.60 -6.40 0.39
C ASP A 123 -8.77 -7.41 0.32
N LEU A 124 -8.80 -8.42 1.19
CA LEU A 124 -9.90 -9.37 1.30
C LEU A 124 -11.04 -8.93 2.23
N LEU A 125 -10.96 -7.77 2.85
CA LEU A 125 -11.93 -7.26 3.83
C LEU A 125 -13.39 -7.25 3.35
N TYR A 126 -13.62 -7.13 2.05
CA TYR A 126 -14.97 -7.08 1.47
C TYR A 126 -15.32 -8.33 0.66
N GLY A 127 -14.47 -9.36 0.74
CA GLY A 127 -14.66 -10.66 0.12
C GLY A 127 -14.45 -10.68 -1.41
N ASN A 128 -14.47 -11.89 -1.96
CA ASN A 128 -14.15 -12.13 -3.38
C ASN A 128 -15.12 -11.44 -4.34
N GLY A 129 -16.42 -11.38 -3.99
CA GLY A 129 -17.42 -10.71 -4.81
C GLY A 129 -17.16 -9.22 -5.03
N PHE A 130 -16.54 -8.56 -4.05
CA PHE A 130 -16.12 -7.17 -4.20
C PHE A 130 -14.99 -7.04 -5.22
N LEU A 131 -13.95 -7.86 -5.08
CA LEU A 131 -12.79 -7.84 -5.99
C LEU A 131 -13.16 -8.22 -7.42
N ASN A 132 -14.06 -9.19 -7.60
CA ASN A 132 -14.57 -9.61 -8.91
C ASN A 132 -15.32 -8.49 -9.66
N GLY A 133 -15.93 -7.56 -8.94
CA GLY A 133 -16.61 -6.39 -9.52
C GLY A 133 -15.67 -5.33 -10.07
N ILE A 134 -14.36 -5.44 -9.81
CA ILE A 134 -13.36 -4.45 -10.21
C ILE A 134 -12.68 -4.91 -11.48
N GLN A 135 -12.77 -4.10 -12.52
CA GLN A 135 -12.18 -4.40 -13.83
C GLN A 135 -10.85 -3.67 -14.04
N ASN A 136 -10.08 -4.16 -15.01
CA ASN A 136 -8.83 -3.53 -15.48
C ASN A 136 -7.71 -3.44 -14.42
N ILE A 137 -7.70 -4.34 -13.46
CA ILE A 137 -6.60 -4.49 -12.51
C ILE A 137 -5.67 -5.61 -12.97
N PRO A 138 -4.38 -5.34 -13.15
CA PRO A 138 -3.40 -6.32 -13.58
C PRO A 138 -2.95 -7.22 -12.42
N TRP A 139 -3.89 -8.01 -11.88
CA TRP A 139 -3.60 -8.91 -10.76
C TRP A 139 -2.47 -9.88 -11.07
N VAL A 140 -1.67 -10.21 -10.05
CA VAL A 140 -0.66 -11.27 -10.09
C VAL A 140 -0.57 -11.95 -8.73
N ALA A 141 -0.66 -13.28 -8.68
CA ALA A 141 -0.40 -14.07 -7.49
C ALA A 141 -0.12 -15.53 -7.87
N ALA A 142 0.98 -16.10 -7.40
CA ALA A 142 1.37 -17.47 -7.70
C ALA A 142 0.80 -18.50 -6.70
N ASN A 143 0.67 -18.12 -5.43
CA ASN A 143 0.23 -19.04 -4.37
C ASN A 143 -1.13 -18.71 -3.75
N LEU A 144 -1.84 -17.69 -4.25
CA LEU A 144 -3.17 -17.29 -3.80
C LEU A 144 -4.20 -17.62 -4.89
N GLN A 145 -5.28 -18.29 -4.50
CA GLN A 145 -6.43 -18.56 -5.34
C GLN A 145 -7.69 -18.02 -4.67
N LEU A 146 -8.48 -17.26 -5.42
CA LEU A 146 -9.75 -16.70 -4.97
C LEU A 146 -10.86 -17.19 -5.91
N GLU A 147 -11.93 -17.74 -5.35
CA GLU A 147 -13.06 -18.17 -6.14
C GLU A 147 -13.66 -16.99 -6.91
N GLY A 148 -13.82 -17.15 -8.22
CA GLY A 148 -14.38 -16.16 -9.14
C GLY A 148 -13.41 -15.06 -9.59
N LEU A 149 -12.18 -14.98 -9.06
CA LEU A 149 -11.16 -14.03 -9.50
C LEU A 149 -9.98 -14.75 -10.15
N THR A 150 -9.69 -14.41 -11.40
CA THR A 150 -8.51 -14.94 -12.10
C THR A 150 -7.27 -14.17 -11.66
N LEU A 151 -6.33 -14.89 -11.06
CA LEU A 151 -5.02 -14.36 -10.62
C LEU A 151 -3.93 -15.06 -11.46
N PRO A 152 -3.38 -14.42 -12.51
CA PRO A 152 -2.23 -14.98 -13.23
C PRO A 152 -1.06 -15.21 -12.27
N PRO A 153 -0.37 -16.35 -12.32
CA PRO A 153 0.72 -16.64 -11.40
C PRO A 153 1.99 -15.81 -11.70
N SER A 154 2.11 -15.31 -12.93
CA SER A 154 3.20 -14.43 -13.36
C SER A 154 2.75 -13.51 -14.49
N ARG A 155 3.55 -12.47 -14.72
CA ARG A 155 3.44 -11.54 -15.85
C ARG A 155 4.81 -11.30 -16.47
N ILE A 156 4.81 -11.03 -17.76
CA ILE A 156 6.01 -10.62 -18.50
C ILE A 156 5.80 -9.19 -18.99
N LYS A 157 6.79 -8.34 -18.77
CA LYS A 157 6.86 -7.02 -19.39
C LYS A 157 8.12 -6.92 -20.23
N VAL A 158 7.94 -6.62 -21.51
CA VAL A 158 9.04 -6.25 -22.40
C VAL A 158 9.11 -4.72 -22.42
N LEU A 159 10.24 -4.19 -22.01
CA LEU A 159 10.49 -2.75 -21.95
C LEU A 159 10.91 -2.20 -23.34
N PRO A 160 10.78 -0.90 -23.60
CA PRO A 160 11.18 -0.29 -24.87
C PRO A 160 12.64 -0.54 -25.26
N ASN A 161 13.54 -0.67 -24.29
CA ASN A 161 14.95 -1.05 -24.55
C ASN A 161 15.17 -2.55 -24.80
N GLY A 162 14.11 -3.34 -24.87
CA GLY A 162 14.15 -4.77 -25.13
C GLY A 162 14.38 -5.65 -23.88
N LEU A 163 14.66 -5.08 -22.72
CA LEU A 163 14.76 -5.87 -21.47
C LEU A 163 13.43 -6.52 -21.14
N LYS A 164 13.49 -7.81 -20.78
CA LYS A 164 12.34 -8.61 -20.40
C LYS A 164 12.32 -8.80 -18.89
N VAL A 165 11.25 -8.36 -18.24
CA VAL A 165 11.04 -8.49 -16.80
C VAL A 165 9.99 -9.55 -16.52
N PHE A 166 10.34 -10.55 -15.73
CA PHE A 166 9.42 -11.54 -15.17
C PHE A 166 8.94 -11.06 -13.80
N ILE A 167 7.64 -11.00 -13.62
CA ILE A 167 7.01 -10.50 -12.40
C ILE A 167 6.12 -11.62 -11.85
N THR A 168 6.26 -11.93 -10.58
CA THR A 168 5.38 -12.85 -9.86
C THR A 168 5.12 -12.34 -8.46
N ALA A 169 4.12 -12.89 -7.78
CA ALA A 169 3.80 -12.50 -6.42
C ALA A 169 3.46 -13.71 -5.55
N VAL A 170 3.88 -13.65 -4.28
CA VAL A 170 3.57 -14.67 -3.26
C VAL A 170 3.20 -14.02 -1.94
N ALA A 171 2.28 -14.64 -1.22
CA ALA A 171 1.82 -14.20 0.09
C ALA A 171 2.07 -15.26 1.16
N ASP A 172 2.23 -14.82 2.41
CA ASP A 172 2.34 -15.71 3.56
C ASP A 172 0.97 -16.25 3.94
N PRO A 173 0.73 -17.57 3.89
CA PRO A 173 -0.54 -18.16 4.31
C PRO A 173 -0.96 -17.76 5.73
N ASP A 174 0.00 -17.54 6.65
CA ASP A 174 -0.28 -17.19 8.04
C ASP A 174 -0.93 -15.80 8.19
N LEU A 175 -0.80 -14.90 7.22
CA LEU A 175 -1.46 -13.59 7.25
C LEU A 175 -2.93 -13.64 6.82
N PHE A 176 -3.31 -14.65 6.05
CA PHE A 176 -4.66 -14.80 5.48
C PHE A 176 -5.57 -15.71 6.32
N TYR A 177 -5.17 -16.05 7.55
CA TYR A 177 -5.93 -16.93 8.43
C TYR A 177 -7.31 -16.40 8.83
N ALA A 178 -7.51 -15.08 8.79
CA ALA A 178 -8.82 -14.47 9.07
C ALA A 178 -9.84 -14.70 7.96
N SER A 179 -9.41 -15.13 6.77
CA SER A 179 -10.30 -15.62 5.73
C SER A 179 -10.67 -17.07 6.03
N SER A 180 -11.52 -17.28 7.05
CA SER A 180 -12.22 -18.56 7.25
C SER A 180 -13.15 -18.90 6.09
N ASP A 181 -13.12 -18.08 5.04
CA ASP A 181 -13.84 -18.28 3.80
C ASP A 181 -13.17 -19.41 3.02
N SER A 182 -13.90 -20.52 2.82
CA SER A 182 -13.45 -21.67 2.02
C SER A 182 -13.05 -21.30 0.57
N ASN A 183 -13.36 -20.08 0.16
CA ASN A 183 -13.13 -19.53 -1.17
C ASN A 183 -11.74 -18.90 -1.35
N VAL A 184 -10.91 -18.87 -0.29
CA VAL A 184 -9.53 -18.39 -0.31
C VAL A 184 -8.59 -19.55 -0.04
N LYS A 185 -7.68 -19.83 -0.97
CA LYS A 185 -6.69 -20.91 -0.83
C LYS A 185 -5.29 -20.36 -1.07
N LEU A 186 -4.38 -20.65 -0.14
CA LEU A 186 -2.97 -20.35 -0.29
C LEU A 186 -2.15 -21.65 -0.22
N SER A 187 -1.18 -21.76 -1.12
CA SER A 187 -0.16 -22.82 -1.10
C SER A 187 1.15 -22.30 -0.53
N ASP A 188 2.11 -23.19 -0.32
CA ASP A 188 3.46 -22.80 0.08
C ASP A 188 4.07 -21.84 -0.95
N PRO A 189 4.57 -20.67 -0.52
CA PRO A 189 5.04 -19.65 -1.44
C PRO A 189 6.34 -20.03 -2.17
N VAL A 190 7.21 -20.82 -1.56
CA VAL A 190 8.45 -21.28 -2.21
C VAL A 190 8.14 -22.34 -3.26
N ALA A 191 7.28 -23.30 -2.93
CA ALA A 191 6.82 -24.31 -3.89
C ALA A 191 6.11 -23.69 -5.09
N ALA A 192 5.31 -22.64 -4.87
CA ALA A 192 4.64 -21.92 -5.95
C ALA A 192 5.65 -21.25 -6.91
N LEU A 193 6.73 -20.65 -6.39
CA LEU A 193 7.80 -20.11 -7.26
C LEU A 193 8.52 -21.22 -8.05
N GLN A 194 8.79 -22.35 -7.42
CA GLN A 194 9.43 -23.49 -8.09
C GLN A 194 8.58 -24.04 -9.26
N GLN A 195 7.26 -24.04 -9.12
CA GLN A 195 6.36 -24.42 -10.21
C GLN A 195 6.45 -23.48 -11.42
N LEU A 196 6.91 -22.25 -11.25
CA LEU A 196 7.12 -21.29 -12.31
C LEU A 196 8.50 -21.39 -12.99
N ASP A 197 9.42 -22.23 -12.50
CA ASP A 197 10.79 -22.33 -13.04
C ASP A 197 10.82 -22.67 -14.53
N ALA A 198 9.98 -23.59 -14.97
CA ALA A 198 9.91 -23.95 -16.40
C ALA A 198 9.46 -22.76 -17.27
N VAL A 199 8.41 -22.04 -16.85
CA VAL A 199 7.91 -20.86 -17.54
C VAL A 199 8.96 -19.75 -17.53
N ARG A 200 9.54 -19.47 -16.39
CA ARG A 200 10.60 -18.48 -16.23
C ARG A 200 11.80 -18.80 -17.14
N THR A 201 12.24 -20.05 -17.17
CA THR A 201 13.37 -20.46 -18.03
C THR A 201 13.04 -20.32 -19.52
N SER A 202 11.84 -20.73 -19.95
CA SER A 202 11.43 -20.59 -21.35
C SER A 202 11.30 -19.12 -21.78
N GLU A 203 10.90 -18.24 -20.87
CA GLU A 203 10.80 -16.80 -21.16
C GLU A 203 12.14 -16.10 -21.20
N SER A 204 13.19 -16.68 -20.59
CA SER A 204 14.55 -16.12 -20.53
C SER A 204 14.56 -14.61 -20.15
N PRO A 205 14.03 -14.24 -18.98
CA PRO A 205 13.96 -12.84 -18.57
C PRO A 205 15.35 -12.31 -18.20
N ASP A 206 15.56 -11.02 -18.43
CA ASP A 206 16.75 -10.30 -18.01
C ASP A 206 16.70 -9.94 -16.52
N LEU A 207 15.47 -9.83 -15.97
CA LEU A 207 15.21 -9.46 -14.59
C LEU A 207 14.01 -10.23 -14.03
N VAL A 208 14.15 -10.74 -12.80
CA VAL A 208 13.09 -11.44 -12.06
C VAL A 208 12.72 -10.65 -10.80
N VAL A 209 11.48 -10.18 -10.75
CA VAL A 209 10.92 -9.41 -9.65
C VAL A 209 9.86 -10.25 -8.93
N VAL A 210 10.05 -10.48 -7.64
CA VAL A 210 9.09 -11.16 -6.77
C VAL A 210 8.47 -10.15 -5.83
N LEU A 211 7.17 -9.96 -5.95
CA LEU A 211 6.37 -9.20 -5.02
C LEU A 211 6.00 -10.14 -3.86
N THR A 212 6.30 -9.75 -2.63
CA THR A 212 5.97 -10.57 -1.48
C THR A 212 5.03 -9.83 -0.53
N HIS A 213 4.02 -10.54 0.01
CA HIS A 213 3.18 -10.02 1.08
C HIS A 213 3.31 -10.91 2.32
N MET A 214 4.28 -10.58 3.17
CA MET A 214 4.64 -11.37 4.34
C MET A 214 5.47 -10.56 5.34
N PRO A 215 5.67 -11.03 6.60
CA PRO A 215 6.59 -10.43 7.55
C PRO A 215 7.99 -10.25 6.93
N ARG A 216 8.66 -9.16 7.30
CA ARG A 216 9.94 -8.75 6.68
C ARG A 216 10.99 -9.86 6.68
N ASP A 217 11.14 -10.56 7.80
CA ASP A 217 12.12 -11.64 7.96
C ASP A 217 11.84 -12.84 7.04
N LYS A 218 10.57 -13.16 6.81
CA LYS A 218 10.15 -14.19 5.84
C LYS A 218 10.40 -13.69 4.41
N GLY A 219 10.07 -12.44 4.09
CA GLY A 219 10.27 -11.84 2.77
C GLY A 219 11.74 -11.79 2.35
N MET A 220 12.65 -11.44 3.26
CA MET A 220 14.08 -11.40 2.98
C MET A 220 14.66 -12.77 2.57
N LYS A 221 14.09 -13.89 3.01
CA LYS A 221 14.54 -15.23 2.63
C LYS A 221 14.39 -15.50 1.13
N PHE A 222 13.50 -14.78 0.45
CA PHE A 222 13.32 -14.91 -0.99
C PHE A 222 14.52 -14.40 -1.82
N LEU A 223 15.42 -13.62 -1.22
CA LEU A 223 16.72 -13.32 -1.84
C LEU A 223 17.59 -14.58 -2.02
N GLU A 224 17.34 -15.62 -1.27
CA GLU A 224 18.09 -16.90 -1.34
C GLU A 224 17.50 -17.84 -2.39
N VAL A 225 16.31 -17.56 -2.91
CA VAL A 225 15.66 -18.36 -3.96
C VAL A 225 16.44 -18.17 -5.27
N ALA A 226 16.75 -19.29 -5.93
CA ALA A 226 17.49 -19.28 -7.18
C ALA A 226 16.70 -18.54 -8.29
N GLY A 227 17.40 -17.71 -9.05
CA GLY A 227 16.83 -16.95 -10.16
C GLY A 227 15.93 -15.77 -9.76
N VAL A 228 15.84 -15.41 -8.50
CA VAL A 228 15.22 -14.17 -8.03
C VAL A 228 16.29 -13.08 -7.99
N ASP A 229 16.01 -11.91 -8.54
CA ASP A 229 16.91 -10.75 -8.53
C ASP A 229 16.46 -9.69 -7.54
N ILE A 230 15.15 -9.44 -7.49
CA ILE A 230 14.55 -8.37 -6.69
C ILE A 230 13.37 -8.92 -5.90
N VAL A 231 13.33 -8.59 -4.63
CA VAL A 231 12.18 -8.82 -3.75
C VAL A 231 11.63 -7.47 -3.31
N ILE A 232 10.34 -7.24 -3.56
CA ILE A 232 9.62 -6.06 -3.06
C ILE A 232 8.55 -6.55 -2.08
N ASN A 233 8.70 -6.24 -0.79
CA ASN A 233 7.82 -6.75 0.26
C ASN A 233 6.77 -5.73 0.67
N GLY A 234 5.48 -6.09 0.56
CA GLY A 234 4.36 -5.18 0.78
C GLY A 234 3.85 -5.11 2.21
N HIS A 235 3.97 -6.18 2.99
CA HIS A 235 3.38 -6.23 4.33
C HIS A 235 4.05 -5.29 5.32
N ILE A 236 3.21 -4.59 6.11
CA ILE A 236 3.62 -3.70 7.22
C ILE A 236 3.05 -4.27 8.52
N GLU A 237 3.92 -4.60 9.47
CA GLU A 237 3.54 -5.25 10.72
C GLU A 237 2.80 -4.33 11.68
N THR A 238 3.08 -3.02 11.64
CA THR A 238 2.38 -2.03 12.45
C THR A 238 2.11 -0.73 11.70
N ASP A 239 0.94 -0.13 11.93
CA ASP A 239 0.57 1.18 11.37
C ASP A 239 1.48 2.33 11.90
N ASN A 240 2.28 2.04 12.90
CA ASN A 240 3.07 3.00 13.64
C ASN A 240 4.54 3.01 13.25
N ASP A 241 5.00 2.00 12.51
CA ASP A 241 6.41 1.93 12.22
C ASP A 241 6.78 2.84 11.08
N ILE A 242 7.70 3.71 11.40
CA ILE A 242 8.67 4.15 10.41
C ILE A 242 9.41 2.88 10.04
N ILE A 243 8.86 2.15 9.08
CA ILE A 243 9.48 0.95 8.58
C ILE A 243 10.84 1.37 8.12
N ASP A 244 11.83 0.62 8.57
CA ASP A 244 13.16 0.71 8.01
C ASP A 244 13.07 0.33 6.52
N MET A 245 12.91 1.37 5.68
CA MET A 245 12.86 1.25 4.22
C MET A 245 14.25 1.20 3.62
N VAL A 246 15.29 1.02 4.45
CA VAL A 246 16.65 0.81 3.97
C VAL A 246 16.69 -0.48 3.16
N PRO A 247 17.13 -0.42 1.90
CA PRO A 247 17.25 -1.60 1.08
C PRO A 247 18.29 -2.57 1.66
N VAL A 248 18.09 -3.86 1.44
CA VAL A 248 19.06 -4.89 1.80
C VAL A 248 19.61 -5.50 0.52
N GLU A 249 20.87 -5.28 0.25
CA GLU A 249 21.57 -5.91 -0.88
C GLU A 249 22.37 -7.14 -0.39
N LYS A 250 22.21 -8.26 -1.11
CA LYS A 250 22.92 -9.51 -0.82
C LYS A 250 23.22 -10.27 -2.12
N ALA A 251 24.46 -10.55 -2.38
CA ALA A 251 24.89 -11.38 -3.52
C ALA A 251 24.33 -10.93 -4.88
N GLY A 252 24.36 -9.63 -5.18
CA GLY A 252 23.86 -9.05 -6.44
C GLY A 252 22.34 -9.03 -6.57
N LYS A 253 21.61 -9.19 -5.46
CA LYS A 253 20.16 -9.12 -5.34
C LYS A 253 19.76 -8.06 -4.35
N ILE A 254 18.52 -7.56 -4.43
CA ILE A 254 18.02 -6.50 -3.54
C ILE A 254 16.64 -6.81 -2.98
N PHE A 255 16.45 -6.46 -1.71
CA PHE A 255 15.16 -6.43 -1.02
C PHE A 255 14.79 -4.98 -0.70
N VAL A 256 13.57 -4.57 -1.07
CA VAL A 256 13.01 -3.25 -0.78
C VAL A 256 11.56 -3.38 -0.30
N ALA A 257 11.04 -2.31 0.31
CA ALA A 257 9.64 -2.23 0.75
C ALA A 257 9.06 -0.84 0.50
N PRO A 258 7.75 -0.70 0.18
CA PRO A 258 7.07 0.58 0.11
C PRO A 258 6.87 1.18 1.51
N GLY A 259 6.64 2.48 1.56
CA GLY A 259 6.25 3.17 2.79
C GLY A 259 4.78 2.96 3.16
N PRO A 260 4.39 3.30 4.40
CA PRO A 260 3.01 3.20 4.87
C PRO A 260 2.11 4.28 4.28
N LEU A 261 0.79 4.04 4.34
CA LEU A 261 -0.28 5.01 4.07
C LEU A 261 -0.22 5.68 2.69
N GLY A 262 0.46 5.06 1.71
CA GLY A 262 0.62 5.63 0.37
C GLY A 262 1.32 7.00 0.34
N GLN A 263 2.09 7.35 1.38
CA GLN A 263 2.75 8.66 1.51
C GLN A 263 3.95 8.84 0.60
N LYS A 264 4.52 7.74 0.15
CA LYS A 264 5.75 7.73 -0.67
C LYS A 264 5.62 6.73 -1.81
N MET A 265 6.32 7.02 -2.91
CA MET A 265 6.59 6.06 -3.98
C MET A 265 8.04 5.58 -3.84
N GLY A 266 8.26 4.29 -3.98
CA GLY A 266 9.62 3.77 -4.11
C GLY A 266 10.09 3.82 -5.55
N GLU A 267 11.31 4.28 -5.79
CA GLU A 267 12.01 4.17 -7.07
C GLU A 267 13.23 3.28 -6.88
N LEU A 268 13.31 2.21 -7.65
CA LEU A 268 14.47 1.33 -7.72
C LEU A 268 15.00 1.34 -9.15
N ARG A 269 16.15 1.95 -9.34
CA ARG A 269 16.87 1.95 -10.62
C ARG A 269 17.82 0.76 -10.67
N VAL A 270 17.64 -0.07 -11.68
CA VAL A 270 18.44 -1.28 -11.91
C VAL A 270 19.21 -1.12 -13.19
N ARG A 271 20.52 -1.25 -13.14
CA ARG A 271 21.39 -1.30 -14.31
C ARG A 271 21.92 -2.70 -14.49
N ILE A 272 21.78 -3.23 -15.69
CA ILE A 272 22.27 -4.55 -16.10
C ILE A 272 23.41 -4.29 -17.09
N ASN A 273 24.61 -4.77 -16.78
CA ASN A 273 25.74 -4.66 -17.70
C ASN A 273 25.77 -5.82 -18.71
N SER A 274 26.69 -5.79 -19.68
CA SER A 274 26.86 -6.82 -20.69
C SER A 274 27.17 -8.22 -20.16
N ASN A 275 27.64 -8.32 -18.91
CA ASN A 275 27.90 -9.60 -18.26
C ASN A 275 26.68 -10.12 -17.46
N GLY A 276 25.56 -9.37 -17.45
CA GLY A 276 24.34 -9.69 -16.70
C GLY A 276 24.43 -9.31 -15.22
N GLU A 277 25.48 -8.61 -14.78
CA GLU A 277 25.60 -8.12 -13.42
C GLU A 277 24.66 -6.93 -13.20
N LYS A 278 24.03 -6.90 -12.04
CA LYS A 278 23.03 -5.91 -11.67
C LYS A 278 23.56 -4.98 -10.59
N THR A 279 23.31 -3.70 -10.75
CA THR A 279 23.56 -2.68 -9.74
C THR A 279 22.26 -1.94 -9.44
N PHE A 280 22.08 -1.52 -8.18
CA PHE A 280 20.84 -0.99 -7.67
C PHE A 280 21.02 0.40 -7.08
N GLN A 281 20.04 1.27 -7.32
CA GLN A 281 19.94 2.55 -6.65
C GLN A 281 18.48 2.78 -6.24
N GLN A 282 18.23 2.84 -4.95
CA GLN A 282 16.88 3.01 -4.39
C GLN A 282 16.72 4.39 -3.77
N LYS A 283 15.54 5.01 -3.95
CA LYS A 283 15.10 6.19 -3.20
C LYS A 283 13.61 6.13 -2.92
N MET A 284 13.19 6.83 -1.86
CA MET A 284 11.77 7.03 -1.54
C MET A 284 11.37 8.47 -1.87
N VAL A 285 10.41 8.62 -2.77
CA VAL A 285 9.88 9.92 -3.21
C VAL A 285 8.66 10.28 -2.37
N ARG A 286 8.72 11.36 -1.62
CA ARG A 286 7.62 11.87 -0.82
C ARG A 286 6.57 12.54 -1.69
N LEU A 287 5.30 12.16 -1.53
CA LEU A 287 4.15 12.80 -2.16
C LEU A 287 3.66 13.96 -1.24
N GLY A 288 4.50 14.98 -1.08
CA GLY A 288 4.28 16.06 -0.11
C GLY A 288 3.30 17.14 -0.59
N SER A 289 3.02 18.10 0.28
CA SER A 289 2.03 19.19 0.08
C SER A 289 2.34 20.12 -1.10
N LYS A 290 3.59 20.13 -1.60
CA LYS A 290 4.00 20.92 -2.77
C LYS A 290 3.69 20.21 -4.11
N ALA A 291 3.35 18.92 -4.10
CA ALA A 291 2.98 18.20 -5.31
C ALA A 291 1.63 18.72 -5.83
N GLN A 292 1.51 18.82 -7.16
CA GLN A 292 0.24 19.18 -7.79
C GLN A 292 -0.82 18.09 -7.51
N MET A 293 -2.07 18.51 -7.46
CA MET A 293 -3.22 17.60 -7.41
C MET A 293 -3.66 17.27 -8.83
N ASP A 294 -3.76 15.98 -9.15
CA ASP A 294 -4.26 15.55 -10.44
C ASP A 294 -5.77 15.79 -10.55
N PRO A 295 -6.25 16.52 -11.56
CA PRO A 295 -7.66 16.90 -11.65
C PRO A 295 -8.61 15.71 -11.85
N GLU A 296 -8.19 14.63 -12.51
CA GLU A 296 -8.98 13.42 -12.69
C GLU A 296 -9.17 12.71 -11.34
N MET A 297 -8.12 12.61 -10.56
CA MET A 297 -8.18 12.01 -9.23
C MET A 297 -8.92 12.91 -8.23
N THR A 298 -8.85 14.24 -8.40
CA THR A 298 -9.66 15.18 -7.61
C THR A 298 -11.15 14.95 -7.86
N GLN A 299 -11.58 14.82 -9.12
CA GLN A 299 -12.98 14.49 -9.43
C GLN A 299 -13.41 13.14 -8.83
N LEU A 300 -12.54 12.15 -8.87
CA LEU A 300 -12.82 10.85 -8.27
C LEU A 300 -12.98 10.94 -6.75
N TYR A 301 -12.13 11.74 -6.10
CA TYR A 301 -12.21 11.98 -4.67
C TYR A 301 -13.46 12.79 -4.28
N ASP A 302 -13.86 13.78 -5.09
CA ASP A 302 -15.07 14.57 -4.86
C ASP A 302 -16.34 13.72 -5.00
N ALA A 303 -16.36 12.79 -5.96
CA ALA A 303 -17.44 11.81 -6.08
C ALA A 303 -17.54 10.92 -4.83
N TYR A 304 -16.42 10.43 -4.33
CA TYR A 304 -16.36 9.70 -3.06
C TYR A 304 -16.92 10.54 -1.90
N ASN A 305 -16.56 11.82 -1.80
CA ASN A 305 -17.09 12.72 -0.75
C ASN A 305 -18.59 12.86 -0.81
N ALA A 306 -19.16 13.02 -2.01
CA ALA A 306 -20.61 13.10 -2.19
C ALA A 306 -21.32 11.82 -1.72
N GLU A 307 -20.76 10.62 -2.04
CA GLU A 307 -21.31 9.35 -1.56
C GLU A 307 -21.20 9.20 -0.02
N VAL A 308 -20.15 9.71 0.59
CA VAL A 308 -19.99 9.72 2.07
C VAL A 308 -21.04 10.66 2.70
N GLU A 309 -21.29 11.82 2.10
CA GLU A 309 -22.33 12.75 2.55
C GLU A 309 -23.72 12.12 2.47
N GLU A 310 -24.06 11.48 1.35
CA GLU A 310 -25.34 10.75 1.21
C GLU A 310 -25.48 9.64 2.28
N LEU A 311 -24.43 8.87 2.51
CA LEU A 311 -24.39 7.84 3.54
C LEU A 311 -24.62 8.43 4.95
N PHE A 312 -23.99 9.58 5.22
CA PHE A 312 -24.19 10.31 6.47
C PHE A 312 -25.63 10.79 6.62
N MET A 313 -26.20 11.42 5.60
CA MET A 313 -27.58 11.91 5.61
C MET A 313 -28.61 10.79 5.79
N ALA A 314 -28.40 9.63 5.16
CA ALA A 314 -29.22 8.45 5.35
C ALA A 314 -29.14 7.95 6.81
N THR A 315 -27.95 7.96 7.42
CA THR A 315 -27.73 7.60 8.82
C THR A 315 -28.42 8.58 9.77
N LEU A 316 -28.40 9.89 9.48
CA LEU A 316 -29.10 10.90 10.27
C LEU A 316 -30.61 10.66 10.29
N SER A 317 -31.20 10.35 9.16
CA SER A 317 -32.64 10.07 9.04
C SER A 317 -33.06 8.90 9.94
N ALA A 318 -32.21 7.87 10.08
CA ALA A 318 -32.44 6.76 10.99
C ALA A 318 -32.27 7.16 12.46
N LYS A 319 -31.25 7.94 12.80
CA LYS A 319 -30.97 8.41 14.17
C LYS A 319 -32.04 9.36 14.69
N ARG A 320 -32.58 10.26 13.86
CA ARG A 320 -33.67 11.19 14.23
C ARG A 320 -34.94 10.47 14.67
N LYS A 321 -35.19 9.25 14.18
CA LYS A 321 -36.35 8.43 14.57
C LYS A 321 -36.17 7.78 15.94
N GLN A 322 -34.94 7.76 16.48
CA GLN A 322 -34.66 7.15 17.80
C GLN A 322 -34.73 8.23 18.89
N LYS A 323 -35.52 8.02 19.93
CA LYS A 323 -35.51 8.89 21.08
C LYS A 323 -34.16 8.80 21.78
N GLN A 324 -33.42 9.91 21.78
CA GLN A 324 -32.13 9.99 22.45
C GLN A 324 -32.33 10.66 23.84
N ASN A 325 -31.79 10.03 24.88
CA ASN A 325 -31.68 10.68 26.17
C ASN A 325 -30.44 11.59 26.13
N GLN A 326 -30.56 12.77 26.76
CA GLN A 326 -29.41 13.62 27.00
C GLN A 326 -28.39 12.87 27.87
N VAL A 327 -27.15 12.80 27.47
CA VAL A 327 -26.05 12.16 28.19
C VAL A 327 -24.94 13.17 28.46
N TYR A 328 -24.74 14.12 27.55
CA TYR A 328 -23.74 15.18 27.64
C TYR A 328 -24.38 16.48 28.11
N ALA A 329 -23.68 17.18 28.99
CA ALA A 329 -24.16 18.43 29.61
C ALA A 329 -23.81 19.68 28.82
N THR A 330 -22.80 19.64 27.97
CA THR A 330 -22.19 20.73 27.21
C THR A 330 -21.29 21.69 28.00
N GLU A 331 -20.37 22.34 27.29
CA GLU A 331 -19.42 23.27 27.86
C GLU A 331 -20.10 24.51 28.53
N GLN A 332 -21.27 24.92 28.02
CA GLN A 332 -22.03 26.02 28.59
C GLN A 332 -22.52 25.73 30.02
N THR A 333 -22.90 24.50 30.27
CA THR A 333 -23.29 24.06 31.62
C THR A 333 -22.07 24.04 32.54
N CYS A 334 -20.91 23.55 32.04
CA CYS A 334 -19.66 23.52 32.79
C CYS A 334 -19.17 24.92 33.18
N LEU A 335 -19.35 25.94 32.29
CA LEU A 335 -18.99 27.33 32.51
C LEU A 335 -19.56 27.89 33.80
N THR A 336 -20.76 27.48 34.19
CA THR A 336 -21.46 27.98 35.38
C THR A 336 -20.64 27.82 36.68
N CYS A 337 -19.90 26.71 36.81
CA CYS A 337 -19.06 26.42 37.98
C CYS A 337 -17.56 26.46 37.70
N HIS A 338 -17.15 26.20 36.45
CA HIS A 338 -15.74 26.05 36.04
C HIS A 338 -15.29 27.15 35.06
N ALA A 339 -15.60 28.41 35.43
CA ALA A 339 -15.33 29.60 34.57
C ALA A 339 -13.85 29.78 34.22
N LYS A 340 -12.93 29.43 35.13
CA LYS A 340 -11.48 29.54 34.90
C LYS A 340 -11.01 28.49 33.89
N GLU A 341 -11.41 27.28 34.07
CA GLU A 341 -11.10 26.13 33.23
C GLU A 341 -11.66 26.34 31.81
N HIS A 342 -12.90 26.81 31.74
CA HIS A 342 -13.55 27.16 30.47
C HIS A 342 -12.79 28.28 29.74
N ALA A 343 -12.35 29.31 30.44
CA ALA A 343 -11.56 30.40 29.85
C ALA A 343 -10.19 29.97 29.31
N LEU A 344 -9.59 28.91 29.88
CA LEU A 344 -8.39 28.27 29.33
C LEU A 344 -8.71 27.43 28.10
N TRP A 345 -9.73 26.56 28.20
CA TRP A 345 -10.19 25.72 27.08
C TRP A 345 -10.57 26.55 25.83
N SER A 346 -11.29 27.65 26.00
CA SER A 346 -11.78 28.52 24.91
C SER A 346 -10.64 29.11 24.04
N LYS A 347 -9.41 29.17 24.58
CA LYS A 347 -8.22 29.65 23.85
C LYS A 347 -7.53 28.55 23.04
N THR A 348 -7.93 27.28 23.22
CA THR A 348 -7.29 26.13 22.55
C THR A 348 -7.93 25.84 21.20
N GLY A 349 -7.26 25.01 20.37
CA GLY A 349 -7.83 24.48 19.13
C GLY A 349 -9.05 23.60 19.37
N HIS A 350 -9.19 22.99 20.55
CA HIS A 350 -10.32 22.12 20.90
C HIS A 350 -11.65 22.88 20.87
N SER A 351 -11.70 24.16 21.28
CA SER A 351 -12.91 24.97 21.26
C SER A 351 -13.42 25.37 19.88
N ARG A 352 -12.65 25.12 18.83
CA ARG A 352 -12.97 25.43 17.44
C ARG A 352 -12.69 24.27 16.49
N ALA A 353 -12.67 23.04 17.04
CA ALA A 353 -12.32 21.85 16.28
C ALA A 353 -13.30 21.60 15.12
N TYR A 354 -14.58 21.92 15.28
CA TYR A 354 -15.59 21.74 14.23
C TYR A 354 -15.40 22.72 13.06
N ALA A 355 -15.01 23.97 13.33
CA ALA A 355 -14.73 24.96 12.29
C ALA A 355 -13.63 24.49 11.32
N ALA A 356 -12.63 23.75 11.82
CA ALA A 356 -11.61 23.17 10.96
C ALA A 356 -12.16 22.14 9.96
N LEU A 357 -13.29 21.48 10.25
CA LEU A 357 -13.97 20.60 9.31
C LEU A 357 -14.78 21.38 8.27
N GLU A 358 -15.39 22.50 8.66
CA GLU A 358 -16.10 23.40 7.77
C GLU A 358 -15.16 23.99 6.71
N GLU A 359 -13.95 24.42 7.11
CA GLU A 359 -12.91 24.96 6.22
C GLU A 359 -12.51 23.99 5.09
N VAL A 360 -12.55 22.69 5.35
CA VAL A 360 -12.14 21.63 4.39
C VAL A 360 -13.33 20.83 3.85
N ASN A 361 -14.56 21.30 4.09
CA ASN A 361 -15.79 20.63 3.68
C ASN A 361 -15.87 19.15 4.13
N LYS A 362 -15.66 18.91 5.44
CA LYS A 362 -15.66 17.59 6.08
C LYS A 362 -16.59 17.47 7.28
N SER A 363 -17.49 18.43 7.47
CA SER A 363 -18.46 18.45 8.59
C SER A 363 -19.51 17.34 8.53
N PHE A 364 -19.54 16.56 7.46
CA PHE A 364 -20.38 15.36 7.29
C PHE A 364 -19.59 14.04 7.40
N ASP A 365 -18.27 14.10 7.44
CA ASP A 365 -17.44 12.88 7.42
C ASP A 365 -17.36 12.22 8.80
N PRO A 366 -17.91 10.98 8.98
CA PRO A 366 -17.92 10.30 10.27
C PRO A 366 -16.54 10.08 10.89
N GLU A 367 -15.51 9.87 10.07
CA GLU A 367 -14.14 9.69 10.55
C GLU A 367 -13.56 10.98 11.14
N CYS A 368 -13.96 12.12 10.60
CA CYS A 368 -13.57 13.43 11.12
C CYS A 368 -14.37 13.82 12.37
N LEU A 369 -15.69 13.64 12.31
CA LEU A 369 -16.61 14.01 13.40
C LEU A 369 -16.28 13.32 14.72
N ALA A 370 -15.79 12.08 14.68
CA ALA A 370 -15.41 11.32 15.87
C ALA A 370 -14.40 12.03 16.78
N CYS A 371 -13.49 12.82 16.20
CA CYS A 371 -12.45 13.56 16.92
C CYS A 371 -12.76 15.06 17.05
N HIS A 372 -13.65 15.61 16.22
CA HIS A 372 -13.91 17.05 16.14
C HIS A 372 -15.23 17.48 16.80
N THR A 373 -15.98 16.55 17.38
CA THR A 373 -17.26 16.81 18.07
C THR A 373 -17.35 16.05 19.39
N THR A 374 -18.32 16.41 20.22
CA THR A 374 -18.52 15.77 21.53
C THR A 374 -19.43 14.57 21.40
N GLY A 375 -18.89 13.38 21.66
CA GLY A 375 -19.64 12.14 21.76
C GLY A 375 -20.19 11.59 20.44
N PHE A 376 -19.67 11.98 19.26
CA PHE A 376 -20.10 11.39 17.98
C PHE A 376 -20.04 9.86 18.02
N GLY A 377 -21.12 9.20 17.55
CA GLY A 377 -21.23 7.76 17.57
C GLY A 377 -21.56 7.15 18.94
N LYS A 378 -21.69 7.96 19.99
CA LYS A 378 -22.13 7.54 21.32
C LYS A 378 -23.59 7.93 21.59
N PRO A 379 -24.30 7.21 22.49
CA PRO A 379 -25.64 7.63 22.90
C PRO A 379 -25.66 9.07 23.43
N GLY A 380 -26.60 9.90 22.97
CA GLY A 380 -26.76 11.29 23.38
C GLY A 380 -25.66 12.25 22.94
N GLY A 381 -24.70 11.80 22.11
CA GLY A 381 -23.63 12.62 21.57
C GLY A 381 -24.02 13.38 20.30
N PHE A 382 -23.04 14.01 19.66
CA PHE A 382 -23.20 14.77 18.44
C PHE A 382 -23.85 13.92 17.32
N ILE A 383 -24.86 14.48 16.65
CA ILE A 383 -25.57 13.86 15.54
C ILE A 383 -25.27 14.63 14.25
N SER A 384 -25.62 15.92 14.26
CA SER A 384 -25.36 16.86 13.18
C SER A 384 -25.39 18.29 13.71
N GLU A 385 -24.94 19.21 12.90
CA GLU A 385 -25.01 20.65 13.21
C GLU A 385 -26.46 21.14 13.45
N ILE A 386 -27.43 20.56 12.74
CA ILE A 386 -28.85 20.92 12.89
C ILE A 386 -29.46 20.33 14.15
N ASP A 387 -29.10 19.08 14.47
CA ASP A 387 -29.78 18.32 15.55
C ASP A 387 -29.16 18.56 16.93
N THR A 388 -27.83 18.77 16.98
CA THR A 388 -27.05 18.86 18.23
C THR A 388 -25.89 19.86 18.10
N ALA A 389 -26.16 21.06 17.62
CA ALA A 389 -25.16 22.14 17.42
C ALA A 389 -24.37 22.45 18.69
N ASN A 390 -25.01 22.30 19.86
CA ASN A 390 -24.41 22.50 21.17
C ASN A 390 -23.33 21.45 21.55
N LEU A 391 -23.17 20.38 20.76
CA LEU A 391 -22.12 19.37 20.93
C LEU A 391 -21.00 19.47 19.87
N LYS A 392 -20.98 20.55 19.09
CA LYS A 392 -19.80 20.88 18.27
C LYS A 392 -18.55 21.00 19.13
N ASN A 393 -17.39 20.81 18.54
CA ASN A 393 -16.08 20.93 19.13
C ASN A 393 -15.73 19.82 20.18
N VAL A 394 -14.48 19.79 20.56
CA VAL A 394 -13.96 18.90 21.59
C VAL A 394 -14.16 19.57 22.95
N GLN A 395 -15.33 19.32 23.57
CA GLN A 395 -15.70 19.96 24.83
C GLN A 395 -15.13 19.20 26.05
N CYS A 396 -15.42 19.72 27.24
CA CYS A 396 -14.93 19.19 28.53
C CYS A 396 -15.13 17.69 28.68
N GLU A 397 -16.30 17.19 28.27
CA GLU A 397 -16.72 15.80 28.43
C GLU A 397 -16.01 14.81 27.48
N MET A 398 -15.28 15.30 26.50
CA MET A 398 -14.41 14.43 25.68
C MET A 398 -13.17 13.97 26.44
N CYS A 399 -12.72 14.75 27.42
CA CYS A 399 -11.60 14.43 28.30
C CYS A 399 -12.07 13.88 29.65
N HIS A 400 -13.16 14.44 30.20
CA HIS A 400 -13.63 14.13 31.54
C HIS A 400 -14.74 13.08 31.60
N GLY A 401 -15.29 12.67 30.45
CA GLY A 401 -16.43 11.75 30.36
C GLY A 401 -17.77 12.48 30.51
N ALA A 402 -18.87 11.76 30.22
CA ALA A 402 -20.23 12.30 30.33
C ALA A 402 -20.56 12.67 31.79
N SER A 403 -21.08 13.89 32.01
CA SER A 403 -21.06 14.55 33.31
C SER A 403 -22.41 14.91 33.89
N LEU A 404 -23.55 14.46 33.34
CA LEU A 404 -24.87 14.77 33.88
C LEU A 404 -25.03 14.38 35.36
N GLU A 405 -24.48 13.27 35.79
CA GLU A 405 -24.54 12.80 37.17
C GLU A 405 -23.72 13.73 38.10
N HIS A 406 -22.56 14.22 37.63
CA HIS A 406 -21.75 15.19 38.35
C HIS A 406 -22.52 16.50 38.56
N ILE A 407 -23.25 16.98 37.56
CA ILE A 407 -24.04 18.22 37.65
C ILE A 407 -25.16 18.10 38.71
N GLN A 408 -25.79 16.94 38.78
CA GLN A 408 -26.82 16.64 39.78
C GLN A 408 -26.23 16.45 41.17
N ASN A 409 -25.00 15.95 41.29
CA ASN A 409 -24.26 15.78 42.51
C ASN A 409 -22.79 16.23 42.37
N PRO A 410 -22.52 17.55 42.52
CA PRO A 410 -21.19 18.13 42.32
C PRO A 410 -20.10 17.56 43.24
N LYS A 411 -20.45 16.92 44.33
CA LYS A 411 -19.50 16.26 45.25
C LYS A 411 -18.96 14.94 44.64
N LYS A 412 -19.65 14.37 43.68
CA LYS A 412 -19.25 13.15 42.99
C LYS A 412 -18.26 13.53 41.88
N GLY A 413 -16.99 13.47 42.19
CA GLY A 413 -15.92 13.65 41.20
C GLY A 413 -15.88 12.52 40.19
N PHE A 414 -15.42 12.81 38.99
CA PHE A 414 -15.08 11.79 37.99
C PHE A 414 -13.66 12.06 37.49
N LYS A 415 -12.95 11.00 37.19
CA LYS A 415 -11.56 11.09 36.70
C LYS A 415 -11.42 10.15 35.52
N GLU A 416 -10.97 10.69 34.42
CA GLU A 416 -10.44 9.92 33.31
C GLU A 416 -8.95 10.21 33.18
N ASP A 417 -8.14 9.21 32.85
CA ASP A 417 -6.72 9.42 32.59
C ASP A 417 -6.56 10.30 31.33
N ALA A 418 -6.02 11.49 31.51
CA ALA A 418 -5.82 12.44 30.42
C ALA A 418 -4.98 11.88 29.25
N ARG A 419 -4.06 10.94 29.52
CA ARG A 419 -3.28 10.28 28.46
C ARG A 419 -4.17 9.42 27.60
N THR A 420 -5.05 8.63 28.21
CA THR A 420 -6.02 7.80 27.51
C THR A 420 -6.99 8.65 26.71
N ALA A 421 -7.48 9.76 27.29
CA ALA A 421 -8.37 10.69 26.60
C ALA A 421 -7.69 11.31 25.37
N CYS A 422 -6.46 11.83 25.50
CA CYS A 422 -5.71 12.42 24.40
C CYS A 422 -5.48 11.41 23.26
N GLY A 423 -5.10 10.17 23.59
CA GLY A 423 -4.78 9.12 22.63
C GLY A 423 -5.97 8.66 21.78
N LYS A 424 -7.21 8.97 22.17
CA LYS A 424 -8.40 8.67 21.36
C LYS A 424 -8.44 9.45 20.04
N CYS A 425 -7.84 10.65 19.99
CA CYS A 425 -7.83 11.55 18.84
C CYS A 425 -6.42 11.84 18.33
N HIS A 426 -5.46 12.03 19.25
CA HIS A 426 -4.06 12.31 18.90
C HIS A 426 -3.31 11.00 18.57
N VAL A 427 -3.67 10.38 17.45
CA VAL A 427 -2.96 9.22 16.89
C VAL A 427 -1.91 9.67 15.89
N LYS A 428 -0.88 8.88 15.64
CA LYS A 428 0.23 9.25 14.72
C LYS A 428 -0.25 9.69 13.33
N LYS A 429 -1.30 9.06 12.82
CA LYS A 429 -1.89 9.39 11.53
C LYS A 429 -2.36 10.85 11.43
N HIS A 430 -2.97 11.39 12.49
CA HIS A 430 -3.59 12.73 12.51
C HIS A 430 -2.82 13.74 13.34
N SER A 431 -1.90 13.27 14.18
CA SER A 431 -1.10 14.10 15.07
C SER A 431 0.31 13.51 15.24
N PRO A 432 1.10 13.43 14.16
CA PRO A 432 2.38 12.71 14.14
C PRO A 432 3.40 13.30 15.12
N LYS A 433 3.28 14.59 15.43
CA LYS A 433 4.16 15.30 16.39
C LYS A 433 3.61 15.28 17.82
N PHE A 434 2.48 14.59 18.07
CA PHE A 434 1.89 14.55 19.40
C PHE A 434 2.88 13.97 20.42
N ASN A 435 3.15 14.75 21.44
CA ASN A 435 3.90 14.34 22.62
C ASN A 435 3.15 14.83 23.85
N PHE A 436 2.70 13.91 24.70
CA PHE A 436 1.89 14.26 25.86
C PHE A 436 2.56 15.30 26.75
N SER A 437 3.86 15.16 27.04
CA SER A 437 4.60 16.09 27.91
C SER A 437 4.67 17.51 27.36
N GLN A 438 4.64 17.67 26.02
CA GLN A 438 4.66 18.99 25.35
C GLN A 438 3.26 19.58 25.16
N TYR A 439 2.26 18.73 24.96
CA TYR A 439 0.87 19.17 24.68
C TYR A 439 0.07 19.40 25.95
N TRP A 440 0.25 18.56 26.98
CA TRP A 440 -0.43 18.68 28.25
C TRP A 440 -0.35 20.07 28.91
N PRO A 441 0.81 20.76 29.00
CA PRO A 441 0.90 22.10 29.58
C PRO A 441 0.05 23.16 28.86
N ARG A 442 -0.38 22.92 27.62
CA ARG A 442 -1.17 23.85 26.80
C ARG A 442 -2.67 23.77 27.09
N ILE A 443 -3.12 22.69 27.73
CA ILE A 443 -4.54 22.40 27.95
C ILE A 443 -4.89 22.13 29.42
N ARG A 444 -3.90 21.77 30.24
CA ARG A 444 -4.16 21.51 31.66
C ARG A 444 -4.69 22.76 32.36
N HIS A 445 -5.60 22.56 33.26
CA HIS A 445 -6.22 23.56 34.11
C HIS A 445 -6.38 23.05 35.55
#